data_69bbcbb4cb0109b11e3576e4755ddd15
#
_entry.id   69bbcbb4cb0109b11e3576e4755ddd15
#
_cell.length_a   1.000
_cell.length_b   1.000
_cell.length_c   1.000
_cell.angle_alpha   90.00
_cell.angle_beta   90.00
_cell.angle_gamma   90.00
#
_symmetry.space_group_name_H-M   'P 1'
#
loop_
_entity.id
_entity.type
_entity.pdbx_description
1 polymer ?
#
loop_
_entity_poly.entity_id
_entity_poly.type
_entity_poly.pdbx_seq_one_letter_code
_entity_poly.pdbx_strand_id
1 'polypeptide(L)'
;LKAVQETGKIVQIGSQRRSAPNYQAANEYLRSGKFGKITMVEMSWNVNQPGRWRRKALVEKCFEADTDWNRFLLNRPKEAWDPRKYLEYRLFWPFSSGIPGQWMSHQIDTVHWFTGLSHPLSVAANGGIYCWNDGRRNFDTVTAVFDYGTPGGSDHFQVLYTSRMHNSAGGVKELYFSNGGTLNLDTNEVSANGGMQAGDARDMGMEANLLEGFKLPDVKVATSANTGGDPMTYLHMRNWMECVRSRKTPNAPAQAGYNHSIATIMCNAALRTGEKVTFDEKKQNVLAGGKIFKY
;
A
#
# COMPACT_ATOMS: atom_id res chain seq x y z
N LEU A 1 -12.98 10.56 7.31
CA LEU A 1 -12.21 11.81 7.18
C LEU A 1 -12.98 13.00 7.77
N LYS A 2 -14.22 13.25 7.33
CA LYS A 2 -15.07 14.37 7.78
C LYS A 2 -15.15 14.49 9.31
N ALA A 3 -15.46 13.40 10.02
CA ALA A 3 -15.54 13.41 11.48
C ALA A 3 -14.21 13.80 12.17
N VAL A 4 -13.07 13.41 11.59
CA VAL A 4 -11.74 13.81 12.11
C VAL A 4 -11.52 15.30 11.93
N GLN A 5 -11.90 15.85 10.79
CA GLN A 5 -11.78 17.28 10.49
C GLN A 5 -12.68 18.12 11.41
N GLU A 6 -13.93 17.71 11.61
CA GLU A 6 -14.90 18.40 12.45
C GLU A 6 -14.55 18.37 13.95
N THR A 7 -13.98 17.26 14.43
CA THR A 7 -13.68 17.09 15.85
C THR A 7 -12.26 17.51 16.25
N GLY A 8 -11.36 17.72 15.30
CA GLY A 8 -9.95 18.04 15.54
C GLY A 8 -9.20 16.94 16.34
N LYS A 9 -9.71 15.71 16.33
CA LYS A 9 -9.05 14.59 17.02
C LYS A 9 -7.78 14.17 16.28
N ILE A 10 -6.76 13.80 17.06
CA ILE A 10 -5.52 13.27 16.48
C ILE A 10 -5.72 11.80 16.10
N VAL A 11 -5.75 11.56 14.82
CA VAL A 11 -5.91 10.22 14.23
C VAL A 11 -4.70 9.89 13.40
N GLN A 12 -4.10 8.73 13.61
CA GLN A 12 -3.02 8.21 12.79
C GLN A 12 -3.43 6.88 12.16
N ILE A 13 -3.16 6.76 10.86
CA ILE A 13 -3.40 5.52 10.08
C ILE A 13 -2.16 4.62 10.20
N GLY A 14 -2.34 3.29 10.13
CA GLY A 14 -1.29 2.30 10.28
C GLY A 14 -0.26 2.23 9.14
N SER A 15 0.05 3.35 8.48
CA SER A 15 1.06 3.49 7.43
C SER A 15 2.44 3.76 8.06
N GLN A 16 2.98 2.78 8.78
CA GLN A 16 4.16 2.93 9.63
C GLN A 16 5.46 3.29 8.88
N ARG A 17 5.55 3.02 7.57
CA ARG A 17 6.66 3.44 6.72
C ARG A 17 6.92 4.94 6.77
N ARG A 18 5.88 5.75 6.92
CA ARG A 18 5.98 7.22 7.08
C ARG A 18 6.76 7.67 8.32
N SER A 19 6.97 6.78 9.28
CA SER A 19 7.75 7.06 10.51
C SER A 19 9.15 6.42 10.48
N ALA A 20 9.51 5.71 9.43
CA ALA A 20 10.80 5.08 9.28
C ALA A 20 11.84 6.04 8.67
N PRO A 21 13.05 6.16 9.26
CA PRO A 21 14.08 7.12 8.81
C PRO A 21 14.47 6.96 7.34
N ASN A 22 14.59 5.73 6.83
CA ASN A 22 14.90 5.47 5.42
C ASN A 22 13.80 5.99 4.48
N TYR A 23 12.53 5.77 4.82
CA TYR A 23 11.40 6.28 4.03
C TYR A 23 11.27 7.82 4.11
N GLN A 24 11.60 8.41 5.26
CA GLN A 24 11.62 9.87 5.41
C GLN A 24 12.70 10.48 4.52
N ALA A 25 13.93 9.95 4.58
CA ALA A 25 15.03 10.38 3.72
C ALA A 25 14.72 10.18 2.22
N ALA A 26 14.10 9.05 1.86
CA ALA A 26 13.65 8.81 0.49
C ALA A 26 12.60 9.84 0.04
N ASN A 27 11.63 10.16 0.90
CA ASN A 27 10.63 11.19 0.62
C ASN A 27 11.27 12.57 0.39
N GLU A 28 12.21 12.98 1.25
CA GLU A 28 12.95 14.23 1.11
C GLU A 28 13.74 14.27 -0.20
N TYR A 29 14.44 13.17 -0.52
CA TYR A 29 15.23 13.08 -1.74
C TYR A 29 14.37 13.16 -3.01
N LEU A 30 13.28 12.41 -3.09
CA LEU A 30 12.36 12.46 -4.23
C LEU A 30 11.72 13.85 -4.38
N ARG A 31 11.27 14.44 -3.28
CA ARG A 31 10.69 15.80 -3.28
C ARG A 31 11.68 16.92 -3.59
N SER A 32 12.97 16.69 -3.42
CA SER A 32 14.00 17.66 -3.81
C SER A 32 14.15 17.81 -5.33
N GLY A 33 13.56 16.92 -6.11
CA GLY A 33 13.68 16.86 -7.57
C GLY A 33 14.98 16.23 -8.08
N LYS A 34 15.94 15.92 -7.21
CA LYS A 34 17.24 15.33 -7.59
C LYS A 34 17.15 13.95 -8.22
N PHE A 35 16.08 13.21 -7.91
CA PHE A 35 15.82 11.91 -8.52
C PHE A 35 15.39 12.01 -9.99
N GLY A 36 14.91 13.17 -10.40
CA GLY A 36 14.30 13.38 -11.70
C GLY A 36 12.87 12.84 -11.79
N LYS A 37 12.37 12.66 -13.01
CA LYS A 37 11.03 12.14 -13.25
C LYS A 37 10.95 10.66 -12.88
N ILE A 38 10.03 10.29 -11.99
CA ILE A 38 9.65 8.88 -11.80
C ILE A 38 8.99 8.39 -13.10
N THR A 39 9.47 7.28 -13.65
CA THR A 39 8.91 6.67 -14.86
C THR A 39 8.11 5.44 -14.55
N MET A 40 8.56 4.66 -13.56
CA MET A 40 7.89 3.45 -13.09
C MET A 40 8.21 3.20 -11.63
N VAL A 41 7.29 2.51 -10.94
CA VAL A 41 7.50 1.96 -9.60
C VAL A 41 7.15 0.47 -9.63
N GLU A 42 8.04 -0.38 -9.13
CA GLU A 42 7.78 -1.80 -8.97
C GLU A 42 7.70 -2.17 -7.50
N MET A 43 6.62 -2.86 -7.16
CA MET A 43 6.34 -3.30 -5.79
C MET A 43 5.98 -4.76 -5.75
N SER A 44 6.51 -5.48 -4.76
CA SER A 44 6.09 -6.84 -4.48
C SER A 44 5.93 -7.09 -2.98
N TRP A 45 5.05 -8.03 -2.67
CA TRP A 45 4.94 -8.58 -1.32
C TRP A 45 4.69 -10.08 -1.39
N ASN A 46 5.77 -10.82 -1.52
CA ASN A 46 5.75 -12.27 -1.73
C ASN A 46 6.11 -13.01 -0.44
N VAL A 47 5.23 -13.89 -0.01
CA VAL A 47 5.42 -14.69 1.19
C VAL A 47 4.94 -16.13 0.96
N ASN A 48 5.49 -17.10 1.70
CA ASN A 48 4.94 -18.44 1.75
C ASN A 48 4.39 -18.70 3.13
N GLN A 49 3.13 -18.42 3.35
CA GLN A 49 2.47 -18.46 4.64
C GLN A 49 1.07 -19.08 4.53
N PRO A 50 0.96 -20.42 4.33
CA PRO A 50 -0.33 -21.09 4.13
C PRO A 50 -1.30 -20.91 5.31
N GLY A 51 -0.77 -20.87 6.51
CA GLY A 51 -1.55 -20.65 7.73
C GLY A 51 -1.84 -19.18 8.07
N ARG A 52 -1.35 -18.23 7.23
CA ARG A 52 -1.57 -16.82 7.53
C ARG A 52 -3.07 -16.47 7.52
N TRP A 53 -3.46 -15.77 8.57
CA TRP A 53 -4.84 -15.39 8.84
C TRP A 53 -5.77 -16.55 9.19
N ARG A 54 -5.29 -17.80 9.22
CA ARG A 54 -6.04 -18.95 9.73
C ARG A 54 -5.98 -19.00 11.26
N ARG A 55 -7.11 -19.35 11.87
CA ARG A 55 -7.27 -19.42 13.33
C ARG A 55 -8.06 -20.68 13.72
N LYS A 56 -7.73 -21.83 13.11
CA LYS A 56 -8.49 -23.10 13.27
C LYS A 56 -8.88 -23.39 14.70
N ALA A 57 -7.91 -23.44 15.63
CA ALA A 57 -8.15 -23.76 17.03
C ALA A 57 -9.09 -22.76 17.75
N LEU A 58 -9.16 -21.51 17.29
CA LEU A 58 -10.08 -20.52 17.83
C LEU A 58 -11.47 -20.63 17.17
N VAL A 59 -11.52 -20.88 15.86
CA VAL A 59 -12.77 -21.08 15.11
C VAL A 59 -13.62 -22.21 15.70
N GLU A 60 -12.96 -23.33 16.05
CA GLU A 60 -13.61 -24.50 16.64
C GLU A 60 -14.19 -24.25 18.05
N LYS A 61 -13.73 -23.21 18.73
CA LYS A 61 -14.10 -22.87 20.12
C LYS A 61 -14.85 -21.56 20.25
N CYS A 62 -15.16 -20.87 19.18
CA CYS A 62 -15.83 -19.58 19.19
C CYS A 62 -17.30 -19.75 18.82
N PHE A 63 -18.17 -19.39 19.73
CA PHE A 63 -19.62 -19.43 19.55
C PHE A 63 -20.19 -18.02 19.34
N GLU A 64 -21.37 -17.93 18.74
CA GLU A 64 -22.03 -16.63 18.52
C GLU A 64 -22.21 -15.84 19.82
N ALA A 65 -22.54 -16.56 20.92
CA ALA A 65 -22.72 -15.96 22.24
C ALA A 65 -21.45 -15.30 22.83
N ASP A 66 -20.26 -15.66 22.31
CA ASP A 66 -18.97 -15.06 22.73
C ASP A 66 -18.68 -13.73 22.02
N THR A 67 -19.56 -13.29 21.12
CA THR A 67 -19.29 -12.17 20.21
C THR A 67 -20.47 -11.22 20.10
N ASP A 68 -20.21 -9.99 19.66
CA ASP A 68 -21.25 -9.09 19.18
C ASP A 68 -21.24 -9.10 17.65
N TRP A 69 -21.80 -10.18 17.07
CA TRP A 69 -21.84 -10.37 15.62
C TRP A 69 -22.55 -9.25 14.88
N ASN A 70 -23.66 -8.78 15.39
CA ASN A 70 -24.42 -7.70 14.78
C ASN A 70 -23.60 -6.40 14.71
N ARG A 71 -22.85 -6.08 15.76
CA ARG A 71 -21.96 -4.92 15.79
C ARG A 71 -20.73 -5.10 14.91
N PHE A 72 -20.19 -6.33 14.80
CA PHE A 72 -19.09 -6.65 13.88
C PHE A 72 -19.48 -6.44 12.42
N LEU A 73 -20.73 -6.72 12.04
CA LEU A 73 -21.25 -6.49 10.69
C LEU A 73 -21.28 -4.99 10.32
N LEU A 74 -21.32 -4.09 11.30
CA LEU A 74 -21.44 -2.63 11.10
C LEU A 74 -22.65 -2.30 10.20
N ASN A 75 -22.41 -1.63 9.07
CA ASN A 75 -23.42 -1.23 8.09
C ASN A 75 -23.62 -2.25 6.96
N ARG A 76 -23.10 -3.46 7.08
CA ARG A 76 -23.29 -4.53 6.11
C ARG A 76 -24.67 -5.19 6.26
N PRO A 77 -25.16 -5.84 5.21
CA PRO A 77 -26.35 -6.67 5.32
C PRO A 77 -26.21 -7.70 6.45
N LYS A 78 -27.27 -7.94 7.17
CA LYS A 78 -27.31 -8.99 8.18
C LYS A 78 -27.12 -10.35 7.52
N GLU A 79 -26.26 -11.19 8.09
CA GLU A 79 -26.03 -12.55 7.67
C GLU A 79 -25.86 -13.46 8.90
N ALA A 80 -26.02 -14.76 8.69
CA ALA A 80 -25.87 -15.75 9.74
C ALA A 80 -24.46 -15.75 10.32
N TRP A 81 -24.35 -16.07 11.60
CA TRP A 81 -23.08 -16.24 12.29
C TRP A 81 -22.15 -17.21 11.55
N ASP A 82 -20.90 -16.82 11.41
CA ASP A 82 -19.84 -17.65 10.87
C ASP A 82 -18.53 -17.33 11.62
N PRO A 83 -18.02 -18.25 12.45
CA PRO A 83 -16.81 -18.02 13.23
C PRO A 83 -15.56 -17.76 12.36
N ARG A 84 -15.52 -18.29 11.14
CA ARG A 84 -14.44 -18.01 10.21
C ARG A 84 -14.50 -16.56 9.70
N LYS A 85 -15.67 -16.06 9.34
CA LYS A 85 -15.85 -14.66 8.92
C LYS A 85 -15.52 -13.69 10.04
N TYR A 86 -15.70 -14.09 11.31
CA TYR A 86 -15.33 -13.30 12.47
C TYR A 86 -13.82 -13.34 12.76
N LEU A 87 -13.24 -14.53 12.93
CA LEU A 87 -11.85 -14.72 13.34
C LEU A 87 -10.83 -14.70 12.19
N GLU A 88 -11.25 -15.17 11.02
CA GLU A 88 -10.45 -15.25 9.80
C GLU A 88 -10.93 -14.25 8.74
N TYR A 89 -11.52 -13.11 9.12
CA TYR A 89 -12.17 -12.14 8.23
C TYR A 89 -11.32 -11.69 7.05
N ARG A 90 -9.99 -11.70 7.20
CA ARG A 90 -9.05 -11.35 6.12
C ARG A 90 -9.13 -12.27 4.91
N LEU A 91 -9.67 -13.46 5.07
CA LEU A 91 -9.88 -14.42 4.00
C LEU A 91 -11.17 -14.20 3.21
N PHE A 92 -12.07 -13.35 3.71
CA PHE A 92 -13.42 -13.22 3.18
C PHE A 92 -13.74 -11.81 2.69
N TRP A 93 -14.07 -11.72 1.41
CA TRP A 93 -14.76 -10.58 0.85
C TRP A 93 -16.25 -10.61 1.27
N PRO A 94 -16.87 -9.49 1.62
CA PRO A 94 -16.35 -8.13 1.70
C PRO A 94 -15.84 -7.71 3.09
N PHE A 95 -15.59 -8.63 4.03
CA PHE A 95 -15.05 -8.33 5.37
C PHE A 95 -13.63 -7.74 5.31
N SER A 96 -12.88 -8.14 4.29
CA SER A 96 -11.56 -7.63 3.97
C SER A 96 -11.36 -7.65 2.47
N SER A 97 -10.52 -6.75 1.98
CA SER A 97 -10.04 -6.73 0.60
C SER A 97 -8.84 -7.68 0.35
N GLY A 98 -8.46 -8.48 1.35
CA GLY A 98 -7.34 -9.41 1.22
C GLY A 98 -5.99 -8.71 0.99
N ILE A 99 -5.19 -9.18 0.04
CA ILE A 99 -3.87 -8.66 -0.31
C ILE A 99 -3.86 -7.14 -0.54
N PRO A 100 -4.76 -6.54 -1.33
CA PRO A 100 -4.77 -5.10 -1.56
C PRO A 100 -4.86 -4.28 -0.28
N GLY A 101 -5.77 -4.61 0.62
CA GLY A 101 -5.96 -3.85 1.86
C GLY A 101 -4.99 -4.21 2.98
N GLN A 102 -4.39 -5.41 2.94
CA GLN A 102 -3.52 -5.87 4.03
C GLN A 102 -2.03 -5.56 3.79
N TRP A 103 -1.58 -5.53 2.55
CA TRP A 103 -0.17 -5.36 2.18
C TRP A 103 0.06 -4.23 1.19
N MET A 104 -0.65 -4.24 0.06
CA MET A 104 -0.48 -3.22 -0.97
C MET A 104 -0.71 -1.81 -0.42
N SER A 105 -1.67 -1.62 0.49
CA SER A 105 -1.96 -0.32 1.10
C SER A 105 -0.74 0.33 1.75
N HIS A 106 0.18 -0.46 2.34
CA HIS A 106 1.41 0.06 2.93
C HIS A 106 2.40 0.57 1.88
N GLN A 107 2.44 -0.04 0.70
CA GLN A 107 3.35 0.32 -0.38
C GLN A 107 2.77 1.43 -1.26
N ILE A 108 1.50 1.34 -1.63
CA ILE A 108 0.86 2.38 -2.43
C ILE A 108 0.76 3.73 -1.68
N ASP A 109 0.71 3.69 -0.35
CA ASP A 109 0.77 4.88 0.50
C ASP A 109 2.09 5.65 0.32
N THR A 110 3.22 4.96 0.13
CA THR A 110 4.51 5.62 -0.13
C THR A 110 4.54 6.31 -1.48
N VAL A 111 3.91 5.74 -2.51
CA VAL A 111 3.73 6.42 -3.81
C VAL A 111 3.01 7.76 -3.62
N HIS A 112 1.87 7.74 -2.94
CA HIS A 112 1.10 8.97 -2.68
C HIS A 112 1.90 9.99 -1.85
N TRP A 113 2.65 9.52 -0.86
CA TRP A 113 3.45 10.39 0.00
C TRP A 113 4.61 11.03 -0.75
N PHE A 114 5.35 10.25 -1.52
CA PHE A 114 6.54 10.71 -2.25
C PHE A 114 6.19 11.64 -3.40
N THR A 115 5.12 11.37 -4.12
CA THR A 115 4.69 12.15 -5.29
C THR A 115 3.74 13.30 -4.96
N GLY A 116 3.03 13.20 -3.83
CA GLY A 116 1.95 14.13 -3.48
C GLY A 116 0.62 13.85 -4.18
N LEU A 117 0.55 12.82 -5.05
CA LEU A 117 -0.68 12.42 -5.73
C LEU A 117 -1.62 11.70 -4.75
N SER A 118 -2.93 11.88 -4.92
CA SER A 118 -3.94 11.36 -3.98
C SER A 118 -4.51 10.00 -4.38
N HIS A 119 -4.52 9.68 -5.66
CA HIS A 119 -5.08 8.45 -6.22
C HIS A 119 -4.55 8.20 -7.64
N PRO A 120 -4.63 6.96 -8.16
CA PRO A 120 -4.30 6.68 -9.56
C PRO A 120 -5.38 7.19 -10.51
N LEU A 121 -5.00 7.48 -11.75
CA LEU A 121 -5.91 7.78 -12.86
C LEU A 121 -6.73 6.54 -13.23
N SER A 122 -6.06 5.40 -13.29
CA SER A 122 -6.71 4.13 -13.62
C SER A 122 -5.97 2.95 -13.01
N VAL A 123 -6.69 1.84 -12.88
CA VAL A 123 -6.17 0.55 -12.40
C VAL A 123 -6.68 -0.57 -13.28
N ALA A 124 -5.79 -1.47 -13.67
CA ALA A 124 -6.10 -2.79 -14.22
C ALA A 124 -5.48 -3.86 -13.33
N ALA A 125 -6.18 -4.95 -13.06
CA ALA A 125 -5.67 -6.00 -12.19
C ALA A 125 -6.20 -7.37 -12.57
N ASN A 126 -5.40 -8.39 -12.27
CA ASN A 126 -5.77 -9.80 -12.36
C ASN A 126 -5.30 -10.55 -11.10
N GLY A 127 -6.03 -11.59 -10.73
CA GLY A 127 -5.69 -12.40 -9.58
C GLY A 127 -6.66 -13.55 -9.39
N GLY A 128 -6.36 -14.41 -8.44
CA GLY A 128 -7.20 -15.59 -8.17
C GLY A 128 -6.75 -16.35 -6.93
N ILE A 129 -7.44 -17.46 -6.70
CA ILE A 129 -7.05 -18.48 -5.74
C ILE A 129 -6.39 -19.61 -6.55
N TYR A 130 -5.06 -19.60 -6.63
CA TYR A 130 -4.31 -20.55 -7.44
C TYR A 130 -3.71 -21.71 -6.63
N CYS A 131 -3.59 -21.54 -5.31
CA CYS A 131 -2.95 -22.52 -4.47
C CYS A 131 -3.76 -22.87 -3.22
N TRP A 132 -4.25 -21.89 -2.47
CA TRP A 132 -4.85 -22.13 -1.15
C TRP A 132 -6.37 -22.32 -1.18
N ASN A 133 -6.82 -23.51 -1.59
CA ASN A 133 -8.25 -23.91 -1.63
C ASN A 133 -8.78 -24.28 -0.23
N ASP A 134 -8.75 -23.32 0.69
CA ASP A 134 -9.20 -23.49 2.09
C ASP A 134 -10.57 -22.88 2.38
N GLY A 135 -11.36 -22.60 1.33
CA GLY A 135 -12.68 -21.97 1.42
C GLY A 135 -12.63 -20.44 1.54
N ARG A 136 -11.45 -19.81 1.31
CA ARG A 136 -11.33 -18.36 1.24
C ARG A 136 -12.06 -17.78 0.03
N ARG A 137 -12.39 -16.49 0.10
CA ARG A 137 -12.95 -15.73 -1.03
C ARG A 137 -11.97 -14.65 -1.53
N ASN A 138 -11.01 -14.26 -0.71
CA ASN A 138 -9.96 -13.34 -1.13
C ASN A 138 -8.82 -14.10 -1.80
N PHE A 139 -8.26 -13.48 -2.82
CA PHE A 139 -7.24 -14.06 -3.68
C PHE A 139 -5.93 -14.31 -2.92
N ASP A 140 -5.22 -15.37 -3.29
CA ASP A 140 -3.89 -15.68 -2.79
C ASP A 140 -2.77 -15.17 -3.72
N THR A 141 -3.14 -14.69 -4.91
CA THR A 141 -2.24 -14.10 -5.90
C THR A 141 -2.92 -12.92 -6.56
N VAL A 142 -2.19 -11.81 -6.67
CA VAL A 142 -2.68 -10.55 -7.24
C VAL A 142 -1.57 -9.89 -8.02
N THR A 143 -1.91 -9.38 -9.22
CA THR A 143 -1.08 -8.46 -10.00
C THR A 143 -1.94 -7.28 -10.42
N ALA A 144 -1.44 -6.06 -10.20
CA ALA A 144 -2.15 -4.83 -10.54
C ALA A 144 -1.21 -3.80 -11.15
N VAL A 145 -1.72 -3.05 -12.12
CA VAL A 145 -1.04 -1.94 -12.78
C VAL A 145 -1.86 -0.68 -12.54
N PHE A 146 -1.20 0.33 -12.00
CA PHE A 146 -1.78 1.63 -11.71
C PHE A 146 -1.13 2.68 -12.60
N ASP A 147 -1.93 3.56 -13.12
CA ASP A 147 -1.51 4.69 -13.95
C ASP A 147 -1.70 5.97 -13.12
N TYR A 148 -0.66 6.79 -12.97
CA TYR A 148 -0.66 7.96 -12.09
C TYR A 148 -0.27 9.23 -12.83
N GLY A 149 -0.67 10.37 -12.28
CA GLY A 149 -0.30 11.69 -12.75
C GLY A 149 -1.16 12.17 -13.92
N THR A 150 -0.66 13.11 -14.70
CA THR A 150 -1.35 13.70 -15.86
C THR A 150 -0.90 13.01 -17.14
N PRO A 151 -1.80 12.43 -17.95
CA PRO A 151 -1.41 11.77 -19.18
C PRO A 151 -0.51 12.65 -20.07
N GLY A 152 0.69 12.16 -20.40
CA GLY A 152 1.71 12.90 -21.14
C GLY A 152 2.47 13.97 -20.34
N GLY A 153 2.12 14.20 -19.09
CA GLY A 153 2.77 15.17 -18.20
C GLY A 153 4.09 14.67 -17.63
N SER A 154 4.80 15.59 -16.96
CA SER A 154 6.06 15.26 -16.25
C SER A 154 5.85 14.39 -15.02
N ASP A 155 4.63 14.36 -14.48
CA ASP A 155 4.19 13.57 -13.34
C ASP A 155 3.53 12.23 -13.73
N HIS A 156 3.52 11.88 -15.03
CA HIS A 156 2.90 10.66 -15.54
C HIS A 156 3.84 9.46 -15.41
N PHE A 157 3.42 8.43 -14.68
CA PHE A 157 4.18 7.20 -14.45
C PHE A 157 3.27 6.02 -14.12
N GLN A 158 3.83 4.82 -14.17
CA GLN A 158 3.14 3.57 -13.89
C GLN A 158 3.63 2.94 -12.58
N VAL A 159 2.72 2.30 -11.84
CA VAL A 159 3.06 1.44 -10.70
C VAL A 159 2.63 0.00 -10.99
N LEU A 160 3.56 -0.93 -10.89
CA LEU A 160 3.30 -2.36 -10.90
C LEU A 160 3.31 -2.89 -9.46
N TYR A 161 2.25 -3.57 -9.09
CA TYR A 161 2.16 -4.30 -7.82
C TYR A 161 1.92 -5.78 -8.08
N THR A 162 2.71 -6.65 -7.43
CA THR A 162 2.48 -8.11 -7.47
C THR A 162 2.61 -8.71 -6.07
N SER A 163 1.79 -9.71 -5.78
CA SER A 163 1.85 -10.40 -4.50
C SER A 163 1.32 -11.82 -4.62
N ARG A 164 1.98 -12.75 -3.93
CA ARG A 164 1.56 -14.14 -3.81
C ARG A 164 1.83 -14.68 -2.42
N MET A 165 0.91 -15.51 -1.92
CA MET A 165 0.95 -16.08 -0.57
C MET A 165 1.51 -17.53 -0.53
N HIS A 166 1.90 -18.09 -1.66
CA HIS A 166 2.32 -19.49 -1.80
C HIS A 166 3.78 -19.67 -2.22
N ASN A 167 4.52 -18.57 -2.36
CA ASN A 167 5.95 -18.60 -2.69
C ASN A 167 6.60 -17.28 -2.28
N SER A 168 7.70 -17.33 -1.53
CA SER A 168 8.39 -16.16 -0.99
C SER A 168 9.54 -15.63 -1.87
N ALA A 169 9.82 -16.26 -3.02
CA ALA A 169 10.89 -15.80 -3.88
C ALA A 169 10.67 -14.33 -4.31
N GLY A 170 11.73 -13.55 -4.29
CA GLY A 170 11.67 -12.11 -4.56
C GLY A 170 11.20 -11.24 -3.38
N GLY A 171 10.64 -11.81 -2.32
CA GLY A 171 10.34 -11.12 -1.06
C GLY A 171 9.45 -9.88 -1.18
N VAL A 172 9.69 -8.93 -0.28
CA VAL A 172 9.06 -7.60 -0.30
C VAL A 172 10.02 -6.65 -1.00
N LYS A 173 9.57 -5.99 -2.07
CA LYS A 173 10.36 -5.03 -2.84
C LYS A 173 9.61 -3.74 -3.06
N GLU A 174 10.36 -2.66 -3.17
CA GLU A 174 9.84 -1.34 -3.49
C GLU A 174 10.93 -0.54 -4.21
N LEU A 175 10.79 -0.43 -5.53
CA LEU A 175 11.76 0.14 -6.45
C LEU A 175 11.12 1.30 -7.20
N TYR A 176 11.80 2.44 -7.21
CA TYR A 176 11.43 3.61 -8.01
C TYR A 176 12.47 3.81 -9.10
N PHE A 177 12.02 4.01 -10.33
CA PHE A 177 12.87 4.17 -11.51
C PHE A 177 12.73 5.57 -12.09
N SER A 178 13.86 6.13 -12.44
CA SER A 178 13.97 7.33 -13.28
C SER A 178 14.94 7.05 -14.43
N ASN A 179 15.00 7.96 -15.40
CA ASN A 179 15.98 7.84 -16.47
C ASN A 179 17.43 7.98 -15.98
N GLY A 180 17.64 8.54 -14.79
CA GLY A 180 18.97 8.69 -14.15
C GLY A 180 19.40 7.48 -13.30
N GLY A 181 18.51 6.55 -12.96
CA GLY A 181 18.82 5.40 -12.12
C GLY A 181 17.66 4.92 -11.25
N THR A 182 17.99 4.30 -10.12
CA THR A 182 17.05 3.57 -9.26
C THR A 182 17.17 3.98 -7.79
N LEU A 183 16.03 4.15 -7.13
CA LEU A 183 15.90 4.11 -5.67
C LEU A 183 15.34 2.74 -5.27
N ASN A 184 16.09 2.01 -4.45
CA ASN A 184 15.73 0.69 -3.93
C ASN A 184 15.53 0.77 -2.41
N LEU A 185 14.28 0.66 -1.95
CA LEU A 185 13.93 0.70 -0.51
C LEU A 185 14.09 -0.66 0.20
N ASP A 186 14.36 -1.73 -0.55
CA ASP A 186 14.72 -3.04 0.02
C ASP A 186 16.20 -3.05 0.48
N THR A 187 17.09 -2.44 -0.32
CA THR A 187 18.51 -2.30 0.01
C THR A 187 18.87 -0.94 0.62
N ASN A 188 17.91 -0.01 0.74
CA ASN A 188 18.10 1.37 1.19
C ASN A 188 19.17 2.12 0.37
N GLU A 189 19.05 2.07 -0.96
CA GLU A 189 20.08 2.61 -1.85
C GLU A 189 19.49 3.42 -3.00
N VAL A 190 20.11 4.54 -3.29
CA VAL A 190 20.00 5.28 -4.55
C VAL A 190 21.24 4.99 -5.38
N SER A 191 21.07 4.70 -6.66
CA SER A 191 22.19 4.40 -7.57
C SER A 191 21.88 4.75 -9.02
N ALA A 192 22.93 4.91 -9.83
CA ALA A 192 22.80 5.07 -11.28
C ALA A 192 22.45 3.77 -12.02
N ASN A 193 22.13 2.67 -11.28
CA ASN A 193 21.82 1.39 -11.91
C ASN A 193 20.62 1.50 -12.85
N GLY A 194 20.79 1.07 -14.09
CA GLY A 194 19.77 1.16 -15.15
C GLY A 194 19.57 2.58 -15.73
N GLY A 195 20.35 3.56 -15.30
CA GLY A 195 20.29 4.91 -15.85
C GLY A 195 20.88 5.02 -17.25
N MET A 196 20.43 6.04 -18.00
CA MET A 196 20.87 6.30 -19.38
C MET A 196 22.36 6.62 -19.43
N GLN A 197 23.10 5.92 -20.26
CA GLN A 197 24.53 6.18 -20.44
C GLN A 197 24.78 7.47 -21.23
N ALA A 198 25.93 8.12 -20.99
CA ALA A 198 26.26 9.40 -21.61
C ALA A 198 26.37 9.33 -23.16
N GLY A 199 26.72 8.15 -23.70
CA GLY A 199 26.73 7.90 -25.15
C GLY A 199 25.34 7.97 -25.73
N ASP A 200 24.43 7.17 -25.17
CA ASP A 200 23.02 7.09 -25.61
C ASP A 200 22.31 8.45 -25.44
N ALA A 201 22.60 9.17 -24.36
CA ALA A 201 22.03 10.48 -24.12
C ALA A 201 22.43 11.49 -25.22
N ARG A 202 23.71 11.48 -25.64
CA ARG A 202 24.18 12.34 -26.74
C ARG A 202 23.49 12.02 -28.06
N ASP A 203 23.37 10.74 -28.38
CA ASP A 203 22.73 10.29 -29.62
C ASP A 203 21.24 10.69 -29.68
N MET A 204 20.61 10.80 -28.52
CA MET A 204 19.21 11.24 -28.36
C MET A 204 19.08 12.77 -28.18
N GLY A 205 20.17 13.52 -28.17
CA GLY A 205 20.14 14.97 -27.87
C GLY A 205 19.68 15.30 -26.43
N MET A 206 19.96 14.42 -25.49
CA MET A 206 19.58 14.50 -24.06
C MET A 206 20.80 14.60 -23.16
N GLU A 207 20.59 14.98 -21.90
CA GLU A 207 21.58 14.87 -20.84
C GLU A 207 21.42 13.55 -20.07
N ALA A 208 22.51 12.89 -19.74
CA ALA A 208 22.49 11.58 -19.05
C ALA A 208 22.10 11.66 -17.59
N ASN A 209 21.94 12.74 -16.96
CA ASN A 209 21.48 12.98 -15.57
C ASN A 209 21.56 11.76 -14.61
N LEU A 210 22.70 11.04 -14.62
CA LEU A 210 22.90 9.86 -13.78
C LEU A 210 22.86 10.24 -12.31
N LEU A 211 22.18 9.42 -11.52
CA LEU A 211 22.06 9.64 -10.08
C LEU A 211 23.40 9.41 -9.38
N GLU A 212 23.73 10.30 -8.45
CA GLU A 212 24.80 10.05 -7.49
C GLU A 212 24.36 8.96 -6.51
N GLY A 213 25.19 7.92 -6.35
CA GLY A 213 24.89 6.79 -5.48
C GLY A 213 25.09 7.13 -4.01
N PHE A 214 24.12 6.78 -3.16
CA PHE A 214 24.26 6.88 -1.70
C PHE A 214 23.32 5.90 -0.98
N LYS A 215 23.62 5.66 0.30
CA LYS A 215 22.78 4.85 1.20
C LYS A 215 21.82 5.71 2.00
N LEU A 216 20.57 5.27 2.07
CA LEU A 216 19.58 5.82 2.99
C LEU A 216 19.89 5.36 4.43
N PRO A 217 19.41 6.10 5.45
CA PRO A 217 19.57 5.68 6.85
C PRO A 217 18.99 4.30 7.13
N ASP A 218 19.64 3.52 7.96
CA ASP A 218 19.07 2.29 8.48
C ASP A 218 17.93 2.56 9.48
N VAL A 219 16.95 1.66 9.54
CA VAL A 219 15.92 1.69 10.57
C VAL A 219 16.50 1.12 11.87
N LYS A 220 17.10 1.99 12.69
CA LYS A 220 17.63 1.65 14.01
C LYS A 220 16.67 2.13 15.09
N VAL A 221 16.27 1.22 15.97
CA VAL A 221 15.51 1.57 17.17
C VAL A 221 16.39 1.25 18.38
N ALA A 222 16.86 2.28 19.06
CA ALA A 222 17.54 2.13 20.33
C ALA A 222 16.50 1.80 21.41
N THR A 223 16.19 0.53 21.58
CA THR A 223 15.39 0.07 22.73
C THR A 223 16.19 -1.00 23.47
N SER A 224 16.16 -0.92 24.81
CA SER A 224 16.66 -1.97 25.68
C SER A 224 15.68 -3.14 25.80
N ALA A 225 14.47 -3.00 25.29
CA ALA A 225 13.44 -4.01 25.29
C ALA A 225 13.31 -4.64 23.91
N ASN A 226 13.73 -5.89 23.79
CA ASN A 226 13.40 -6.71 22.62
C ASN A 226 11.95 -7.19 22.77
N THR A 227 11.01 -6.38 22.29
CA THR A 227 9.58 -6.70 22.35
C THR A 227 9.12 -7.62 21.21
N GLY A 228 10.02 -8.04 20.30
CA GLY A 228 9.67 -8.78 19.08
C GLY A 228 8.82 -7.97 18.08
N GLY A 229 8.64 -6.69 18.32
CA GLY A 229 7.88 -5.78 17.47
C GLY A 229 8.69 -5.25 16.29
N ASP A 230 7.99 -4.92 15.21
CA ASP A 230 8.58 -4.24 14.06
C ASP A 230 9.05 -2.83 14.46
N PRO A 231 10.32 -2.45 14.21
CA PRO A 231 10.87 -1.14 14.54
C PRO A 231 10.06 0.03 13.96
N MET A 232 9.54 -0.11 12.76
CA MET A 232 8.72 0.94 12.13
C MET A 232 7.42 1.17 12.88
N THR A 233 6.80 0.10 13.38
CA THR A 233 5.58 0.18 14.20
C THR A 233 5.84 0.91 15.52
N TYR A 234 6.98 0.64 16.17
CA TYR A 234 7.37 1.35 17.39
C TYR A 234 7.51 2.86 17.17
N LEU A 235 8.29 3.26 16.15
CA LEU A 235 8.48 4.67 15.81
C LEU A 235 7.16 5.36 15.47
N HIS A 236 6.28 4.64 14.80
CA HIS A 236 4.98 5.14 14.38
C HIS A 236 4.04 5.38 15.57
N MET A 237 3.94 4.43 16.48
CA MET A 237 3.16 4.58 17.71
C MET A 237 3.69 5.70 18.60
N ARG A 238 5.02 5.83 18.71
CA ARG A 238 5.64 6.93 19.43
C ARG A 238 5.26 8.29 18.83
N ASN A 239 5.35 8.44 17.53
CA ASN A 239 4.94 9.65 16.81
C ASN A 239 3.46 10.00 17.11
N TRP A 240 2.57 9.02 17.08
CA TRP A 240 1.16 9.25 17.40
C TRP A 240 0.98 9.76 18.83
N MET A 241 1.60 9.12 19.83
CA MET A 241 1.52 9.53 21.22
C MET A 241 2.08 10.96 21.46
N GLU A 242 3.17 11.30 20.78
CA GLU A 242 3.75 12.65 20.80
C GLU A 242 2.80 13.68 20.17
N CYS A 243 2.16 13.33 19.05
CA CYS A 243 1.17 14.19 18.39
C CYS A 243 -0.11 14.36 19.23
N VAL A 244 -0.56 13.35 19.97
CA VAL A 244 -1.68 13.48 20.92
C VAL A 244 -1.38 14.53 21.98
N ARG A 245 -0.13 14.56 22.51
CA ARG A 245 0.30 15.54 23.53
C ARG A 245 0.53 16.93 22.95
N SER A 246 1.24 17.01 21.81
CA SER A 246 1.61 18.29 21.19
C SER A 246 0.53 18.90 20.30
N ARG A 247 -0.52 18.15 19.98
CA ARG A 247 -1.58 18.49 19.02
C ARG A 247 -1.09 18.73 17.60
N LYS A 248 0.13 18.29 17.26
CA LYS A 248 0.66 18.32 15.90
C LYS A 248 0.03 17.23 15.02
N THR A 249 0.12 17.42 13.71
CA THR A 249 -0.32 16.42 12.73
C THR A 249 0.63 15.21 12.76
N PRO A 250 0.12 13.97 12.88
CA PRO A 250 0.95 12.77 12.85
C PRO A 250 1.48 12.47 11.43
N ASN A 251 2.51 11.63 11.35
CA ASN A 251 3.17 11.27 10.08
C ASN A 251 2.22 10.64 9.06
N ALA A 252 1.21 9.90 9.54
CA ALA A 252 0.17 9.31 8.70
C ALA A 252 -1.23 9.80 9.13
N PRO A 253 -1.62 11.04 8.78
CA PRO A 253 -2.92 11.58 9.13
C PRO A 253 -4.05 10.82 8.42
N ALA A 254 -5.31 11.04 8.86
CA ALA A 254 -6.49 10.41 8.27
C ALA A 254 -6.59 10.58 6.74
N GLN A 255 -6.07 11.70 6.20
CA GLN A 255 -6.01 11.94 4.76
C GLN A 255 -5.15 10.88 4.03
N ALA A 256 -4.05 10.43 4.62
CA ALA A 256 -3.22 9.38 4.03
C ALA A 256 -4.02 8.07 3.87
N GLY A 257 -4.77 7.70 4.93
CA GLY A 257 -5.66 6.54 4.87
C GLY A 257 -6.74 6.66 3.81
N TYR A 258 -7.33 7.84 3.68
CA TYR A 258 -8.32 8.12 2.66
C TYR A 258 -7.74 7.92 1.25
N ASN A 259 -6.58 8.51 0.97
CA ASN A 259 -5.94 8.45 -0.34
C ASN A 259 -5.61 7.00 -0.75
N HIS A 260 -4.90 6.24 0.09
CA HIS A 260 -4.55 4.87 -0.28
C HIS A 260 -5.76 3.92 -0.27
N SER A 261 -6.85 4.25 0.44
CA SER A 261 -8.09 3.49 0.37
C SER A 261 -8.73 3.57 -1.01
N ILE A 262 -8.68 4.72 -1.68
CA ILE A 262 -9.17 4.88 -3.06
C ILE A 262 -8.43 3.89 -3.97
N ALA A 263 -7.09 3.88 -3.98
CA ALA A 263 -6.31 2.95 -4.79
C ALA A 263 -6.61 1.48 -4.45
N THR A 264 -6.80 1.17 -3.16
CA THR A 264 -7.17 -0.17 -2.69
C THR A 264 -8.54 -0.59 -3.21
N ILE A 265 -9.54 0.29 -3.17
CA ILE A 265 -10.89 0.02 -3.68
C ILE A 265 -10.85 -0.15 -5.20
N MET A 266 -10.12 0.72 -5.91
CA MET A 266 -9.96 0.60 -7.36
C MET A 266 -9.31 -0.74 -7.76
N CYS A 267 -8.27 -1.17 -7.06
CA CYS A 267 -7.64 -2.48 -7.29
C CYS A 267 -8.64 -3.63 -7.06
N ASN A 268 -9.40 -3.58 -5.97
CA ASN A 268 -10.42 -4.60 -5.71
C ASN A 268 -11.54 -4.61 -6.76
N ALA A 269 -11.97 -3.45 -7.21
CA ALA A 269 -12.95 -3.34 -8.29
C ALA A 269 -12.41 -4.00 -9.58
N ALA A 270 -11.17 -3.70 -9.97
CA ALA A 270 -10.53 -4.32 -11.13
C ALA A 270 -10.43 -5.84 -10.99
N LEU A 271 -9.96 -6.34 -9.84
CA LEU A 271 -9.84 -7.79 -9.56
C LEU A 271 -11.18 -8.53 -9.61
N ARG A 272 -12.30 -7.87 -9.27
CA ARG A 272 -13.60 -8.52 -9.17
C ARG A 272 -14.46 -8.39 -10.42
N THR A 273 -14.19 -7.37 -11.22
CA THR A 273 -14.94 -7.13 -12.45
C THR A 273 -14.17 -7.51 -13.72
N GLY A 274 -12.84 -7.56 -13.66
CA GLY A 274 -11.98 -7.72 -14.83
C GLY A 274 -11.88 -6.45 -15.69
N GLU A 275 -12.49 -5.35 -15.26
CA GLU A 275 -12.58 -4.10 -16.01
C GLU A 275 -11.45 -3.13 -15.63
N LYS A 276 -11.08 -2.23 -16.54
CA LYS A 276 -10.27 -1.06 -16.22
C LYS A 276 -11.09 -0.13 -15.32
N VAL A 277 -10.49 0.29 -14.21
CA VAL A 277 -11.15 1.07 -13.15
C VAL A 277 -10.61 2.49 -13.11
N THR A 278 -11.49 3.46 -12.93
CA THR A 278 -11.18 4.87 -12.74
C THR A 278 -11.88 5.40 -11.48
N PHE A 279 -11.49 6.60 -11.04
CA PHE A 279 -12.11 7.29 -9.91
C PHE A 279 -12.72 8.62 -10.35
N ASP A 280 -14.00 8.80 -10.05
CA ASP A 280 -14.68 10.11 -10.21
C ASP A 280 -14.51 10.90 -8.92
N GLU A 281 -13.53 11.79 -8.90
CA GLU A 281 -13.20 12.59 -7.73
C GLU A 281 -14.35 13.52 -7.29
N LYS A 282 -15.13 14.06 -8.24
CA LYS A 282 -16.25 14.96 -7.91
C LYS A 282 -17.39 14.21 -7.20
N LYS A 283 -17.71 13.02 -7.67
CA LYS A 283 -18.79 12.18 -7.12
C LYS A 283 -18.31 11.18 -6.08
N GLN A 284 -16.99 11.08 -5.87
CA GLN A 284 -16.36 10.13 -4.95
C GLN A 284 -16.76 8.66 -5.25
N ASN A 285 -16.82 8.31 -6.54
CA ASN A 285 -17.22 7.00 -7.01
C ASN A 285 -16.07 6.29 -7.73
N VAL A 286 -15.89 5.01 -7.41
CA VAL A 286 -15.05 4.11 -8.18
C VAL A 286 -15.88 3.54 -9.34
N LEU A 287 -15.36 3.65 -10.56
CA LEU A 287 -16.02 3.24 -11.80
C LEU A 287 -15.26 2.06 -12.42
N ALA A 288 -15.91 0.91 -12.58
CA ALA A 288 -15.40 -0.24 -13.30
C ALA A 288 -16.10 -0.34 -14.67
N GLY A 289 -15.34 -0.28 -15.76
CA GLY A 289 -15.91 -0.23 -17.11
C GLY A 289 -16.95 0.90 -17.28
N GLY A 290 -16.75 2.05 -16.62
CA GLY A 290 -17.67 3.19 -16.64
C GLY A 290 -18.89 3.07 -15.72
N LYS A 291 -19.08 1.96 -15.02
CA LYS A 291 -20.21 1.73 -14.08
C LYS A 291 -19.76 1.85 -12.63
N ILE A 292 -20.61 2.44 -11.76
CA ILE A 292 -20.30 2.53 -10.32
C ILE A 292 -20.09 1.14 -9.74
N PHE A 293 -18.92 0.93 -9.18
CA PHE A 293 -18.61 -0.29 -8.41
C PHE A 293 -19.31 -0.24 -7.05
N LYS A 294 -20.11 -1.26 -6.76
CA LYS A 294 -20.78 -1.44 -5.46
C LYS A 294 -20.07 -2.53 -4.67
N TYR A 295 -19.83 -2.25 -3.40
CA TYR A 295 -19.23 -3.18 -2.44
C TYR A 295 -20.18 -4.31 -2.11
#